data_6cf45cddb32a6abacbde8163027b361b
#
_entry.id   6cf45cddb32a6abacbde8163027b361b
#
_cell.length_a   1.000
_cell.length_b   1.000
_cell.length_c   1.000
_cell.angle_alpha   90.00
_cell.angle_beta   90.00
_cell.angle_gamma   90.00
#
_symmetry.space_group_name_H-M   'P 1'
#
loop_
_entity.id
_entity.type
_entity.pdbx_description
1 polymer ?
#
loop_
_entity_poly.entity_id
_entity_poly.type
_entity_poly.pdbx_seq_one_letter_code
_entity_poly.pdbx_strand_id
1 'polypeptide(L)' 'AHPLCQRCKERGKITPAQEVHHIVSLSQGGTHDETNLMALCTSCHSEITAREGGRWGR' A
#
# COMPACT_ATOMS: atom_id res chain seq x y z
N ALA A 1 7.62 -12.04 12.89
CA ALA A 1 7.29 -10.65 13.14
C ALA A 1 6.21 -10.17 12.17
N HIS A 2 5.35 -9.32 12.64
CA HIS A 2 4.28 -8.79 11.83
C HIS A 2 4.71 -7.49 11.18
N PRO A 3 4.45 -7.33 9.89
CA PRO A 3 4.80 -6.08 9.23
C PRO A 3 3.93 -4.95 9.78
N LEU A 4 4.52 -3.77 9.82
CA LEU A 4 3.80 -2.58 10.23
C LEU A 4 3.46 -1.75 9.01
N CYS A 5 2.36 -1.00 9.12
CA CYS A 5 1.97 -0.09 8.05
C CYS A 5 3.10 0.92 7.82
N GLN A 6 3.63 0.93 6.63
CA GLN A 6 4.78 1.75 6.31
C GLN A 6 4.47 3.24 6.38
N ARG A 7 3.28 3.63 5.94
CA ARG A 7 2.88 5.04 6.00
C ARG A 7 2.64 5.51 7.42
N CYS A 8 2.01 4.67 8.24
CA CYS A 8 1.81 5.03 9.65
C CYS A 8 3.15 5.14 10.37
N LYS A 9 4.07 4.24 10.04
CA LYS A 9 5.39 4.26 10.65
C LYS A 9 6.11 5.57 10.34
N GLU A 10 5.97 6.06 9.13
CA GLU A 10 6.58 7.33 8.74
C GLU A 10 5.97 8.50 9.49
N ARG A 11 4.73 8.35 9.94
CA ARG A 11 4.03 9.37 10.71
C ARG A 11 4.26 9.23 12.20
N GLY A 12 5.10 8.29 12.61
CA GLY A 12 5.36 8.04 14.01
C GLY A 12 4.33 7.17 14.69
N LYS A 13 3.50 6.48 13.92
CA LYS A 13 2.49 5.58 14.46
C LYS A 13 2.89 4.13 14.27
N ILE A 14 2.48 3.29 15.19
CA ILE A 14 2.71 1.86 15.08
C ILE A 14 1.38 1.18 14.81
N THR A 15 1.14 0.84 13.56
CA THR A 15 -0.11 0.23 13.12
C THR A 15 0.21 -1.04 12.36
N PRO A 16 -0.37 -2.18 12.73
CA PRO A 16 -0.14 -3.42 11.98
C PRO A 16 -0.64 -3.27 10.55
N ALA A 17 0.15 -3.76 9.61
CA ALA A 17 -0.26 -3.78 8.22
C ALA A 17 -1.25 -4.92 8.02
N GLN A 18 -2.26 -4.68 7.21
CA GLN A 18 -3.27 -5.68 6.91
C GLN A 18 -3.31 -6.01 5.43
N GLU A 19 -2.69 -5.19 4.61
CA GLU A 19 -2.72 -5.37 3.16
C GLU A 19 -1.36 -5.07 2.57
N VAL A 20 -1.14 -5.58 1.38
CA VAL A 20 0.09 -5.32 0.64
C VAL A 20 -0.26 -4.56 -0.62
N HIS A 21 0.41 -3.46 -0.83
CA HIS A 21 0.20 -2.62 -2.00
C HIS A 21 1.39 -2.77 -2.95
N HIS A 22 1.10 -2.93 -4.24
CA HIS A 22 2.15 -2.97 -5.26
C HIS A 22 2.43 -1.55 -5.72
N ILE A 23 3.67 -1.11 -5.56
CA ILE A 23 4.05 0.26 -5.93
C ILE A 23 3.83 0.47 -7.43
N VAL A 24 4.31 -0.48 -8.23
CA VAL A 24 4.00 -0.54 -9.65
C VAL A 24 3.00 -1.66 -9.83
N SER A 25 1.82 -1.38 -10.36
CA SER A 25 0.78 -2.38 -10.49
C SER A 25 1.22 -3.50 -11.41
N LEU A 26 0.67 -4.69 -11.18
CA LEU A 26 1.02 -5.85 -11.99
C LEU A 26 0.65 -5.65 -13.45
N SER A 27 -0.43 -4.93 -13.69
CA SER A 27 -0.87 -4.65 -15.07
C SER A 27 0.09 -3.71 -15.79
N GLN A 28 0.95 -3.02 -15.06
CA GLN A 28 1.91 -2.09 -15.64
C GLN A 28 3.34 -2.63 -15.56
N GLY A 29 3.47 -3.92 -15.39
CA GLY A 29 4.77 -4.56 -15.36
C GLY A 29 5.38 -4.69 -13.97
N GLY A 30 4.60 -4.41 -12.94
CA GLY A 30 5.08 -4.58 -11.57
C GLY A 30 5.30 -6.04 -11.24
N THR A 31 6.08 -6.28 -10.19
CA THR A 31 6.41 -7.62 -9.76
C THR A 31 6.03 -7.82 -8.31
N HIS A 32 6.25 -9.04 -7.83
CA HIS A 32 6.03 -9.37 -6.42
C HIS A 32 7.30 -9.23 -5.59
N ASP A 33 8.32 -8.58 -6.13
CA ASP A 33 9.55 -8.35 -5.38
C ASP A 33 9.29 -7.43 -4.19
N GLU A 34 10.03 -7.65 -3.12
CA GLU A 34 9.88 -6.84 -1.91
C GLU A 34 10.05 -5.36 -2.20
N THR A 35 10.90 -5.02 -3.16
CA THR A 35 11.11 -3.62 -3.51
C THR A 35 9.89 -2.99 -4.16
N ASN A 36 8.96 -3.80 -4.63
CA ASN A 36 7.72 -3.33 -5.23
C ASN A 36 6.52 -3.48 -4.31
N LEU A 37 6.74 -3.89 -3.08
CA LEU A 37 5.65 -4.13 -2.13
C LEU A 37 5.71 -3.13 -0.99
N MET A 38 4.55 -2.72 -0.55
CA MET A 38 4.43 -1.82 0.58
C MET A 38 3.36 -2.36 1.52
N ALA A 39 3.74 -2.60 2.77
CA ALA A 39 2.78 -3.06 3.77
C ALA A 39 1.98 -1.87 4.28
N LEU A 40 0.67 -1.96 4.25
CA LEU A 40 -0.22 -0.86 4.62
C LEU A 40 -1.36 -1.37 5.50
N CYS A 41 -1.84 -0.51 6.38
CA CYS A 41 -3.07 -0.79 7.07
C CYS A 41 -4.24 -0.48 6.13
N THR A 42 -5.42 -0.97 6.47
CA THR A 42 -6.59 -0.80 5.62
C THR A 42 -6.87 0.66 5.32
N SER A 43 -6.75 1.52 6.32
CA SER A 43 -7.00 2.95 6.13
C SER A 43 -6.06 3.58 5.12
N CYS A 44 -4.77 3.31 5.26
CA CYS A 44 -3.79 3.89 4.35
C CYS A 44 -3.94 3.33 2.93
N HIS A 45 -4.21 2.03 2.82
CA HIS A 45 -4.40 1.41 1.53
C HIS A 45 -5.65 1.96 0.85
N SER A 46 -6.73 2.13 1.60
CA SER A 46 -7.95 2.72 1.06
C SER A 46 -7.73 4.14 0.57
N GLU A 47 -6.93 4.90 1.31
CA GLU A 47 -6.62 6.28 0.92
C GLU A 47 -5.89 6.32 -0.41
N ILE A 48 -4.90 5.45 -0.58
CA ILE A 48 -4.14 5.37 -1.83
C ILE A 48 -5.05 4.90 -2.96
N THR A 49 -5.86 3.89 -2.71
CA THR A 49 -6.77 3.35 -3.71
C THR A 49 -7.79 4.39 -4.14
N ALA A 50 -8.31 5.16 -3.20
CA ALA A 50 -9.28 6.21 -3.53
C ALA A 50 -8.66 7.25 -4.46
N ARG A 51 -7.41 7.60 -4.21
CA ARG A 51 -6.70 8.55 -5.04
C ARG A 51 -6.52 8.03 -6.46
N GLU A 52 -6.10 6.78 -6.56
CA GLU A 52 -5.88 6.15 -7.86
C GLU A 52 -7.19 5.75 -8.51
N GLY A 53 -8.14 5.31 -7.69
CA GLY A 53 -9.45 4.88 -8.17
C GLY A 53 -10.22 5.99 -8.84
N GLY A 54 -10.09 7.20 -8.31
CA GLY A 54 -10.75 8.35 -8.94
C GLY A 54 -10.25 8.59 -10.35
N ARG A 55 -9.01 8.22 -10.58
CA ARG A 55 -8.43 8.34 -11.90
C ARG A 55 -8.94 7.26 -12.85
N TRP A 56 -9.19 6.06 -12.33
CA TRP A 56 -9.60 4.92 -13.14
C TRP A 56 -11.06 5.00 -13.56
N GLY A 57 -11.79 5.80 -12.97
CA GLY A 57 -13.14 5.99 -13.38
C GLY A 57 -14.11 5.28 -12.56
N ARG A 58 -13.91 5.10 -13.04
CA ARG A 58 -14.64 4.50 -13.00
C ARG A 58 -15.13 4.06 -12.87
#